data_75945443c776829ea40c4725437347f3
#
_entry.id   75945443c776829ea40c4725437347f3
#
_cell.length_a   1.000
_cell.length_b   1.000
_cell.length_c   1.000
_cell.angle_alpha   90.00
_cell.angle_beta   90.00
_cell.angle_gamma   90.00
#
_symmetry.space_group_name_H-M   'P 1'
#
loop_
_entity.id
_entity.type
_entity.pdbx_description
1 polymer ?
#
loop_
_entity_poly.entity_id
_entity_poly.type
_entity_poly.pdbx_seq_one_letter_code
_entity_poly.pdbx_strand_id
1 'polypeptide(L)'
;MAYEIDPATDENSAEPEPGRGVTHVEVTEDDAGTRLDNFLVRQLKDVPRTHVFRLLRKGEVRVNKKRARPDQRVALGDIVRIPPVRKAEDVPPPVTPRNASESLQKLVLDSITYEDSDLIVFNKPPGLAVHGGSATDFGLIEALRGARPGQPDLELVHRLDRDTSGCLLVAKRRAALRDLHLQLREGQTEKHYLALVCGKWNLGTKRIELALDTDERRSGERHVAVRAHGKKSVSTFKPVQF
;
A
#
# COMPACT_ATOMS: atom_id res chain seq x y z
N MET A 1 75.78 9.95 17.29
CA MET A 1 74.74 8.93 17.19
C MET A 1 73.40 9.66 17.07
N ALA A 2 72.91 9.78 15.86
CA ALA A 2 71.66 10.41 15.57
C ALA A 2 70.60 9.31 15.42
N TYR A 3 69.51 9.40 16.14
CA TYR A 3 68.34 8.54 15.95
C TYR A 3 67.40 9.21 14.95
N GLU A 4 67.24 8.61 13.79
CA GLU A 4 66.19 8.90 12.82
C GLU A 4 64.87 8.37 13.34
N ILE A 5 63.87 9.24 13.35
CA ILE A 5 62.48 8.89 13.66
C ILE A 5 61.75 8.76 12.32
N ASP A 6 61.34 7.55 12.00
CA ASP A 6 60.52 7.19 10.87
C ASP A 6 59.06 7.65 11.06
N PRO A 7 58.43 8.40 10.17
CA PRO A 7 57.00 8.75 10.30
C PRO A 7 56.13 7.55 9.87
N ALA A 8 55.45 6.97 10.85
CA ALA A 8 54.43 5.97 10.66
C ALA A 8 53.30 6.52 9.79
N THR A 9 53.15 5.96 8.63
CA THR A 9 52.03 6.11 7.71
C THR A 9 50.79 5.53 8.37
N ASP A 10 49.88 6.41 8.77
CA ASP A 10 48.54 6.03 9.25
C ASP A 10 47.62 5.94 8.04
N GLU A 11 47.66 4.83 7.31
CA GLU A 11 46.71 4.46 6.29
C GLU A 11 45.64 3.49 6.87
N ASN A 12 44.67 4.05 7.56
CA ASN A 12 43.43 3.31 7.85
C ASN A 12 42.21 4.11 7.43
N SER A 13 42.11 4.43 6.15
CA SER A 13 40.87 4.84 5.50
C SER A 13 40.07 3.60 5.06
N ALA A 14 39.50 2.90 6.04
CA ALA A 14 38.52 1.88 5.75
C ALA A 14 37.28 2.58 5.19
N GLU A 15 36.98 2.34 3.91
CA GLU A 15 35.70 2.71 3.29
C GLU A 15 34.56 2.13 4.14
N PRO A 16 33.50 2.90 4.45
CA PRO A 16 32.39 2.39 5.24
C PRO A 16 31.64 1.32 4.45
N GLU A 17 31.60 0.11 5.00
CA GLU A 17 30.82 -0.98 4.46
C GLU A 17 29.34 -0.57 4.26
N PRO A 18 28.70 -0.91 3.14
CA PRO A 18 27.31 -0.56 2.86
C PRO A 18 26.38 -1.23 3.88
N GLY A 19 25.79 -0.44 4.80
CA GLY A 19 24.78 -0.90 5.76
C GLY A 19 24.97 -0.45 7.21
N ARG A 20 26.11 0.15 7.59
CA ARG A 20 26.39 0.58 8.99
C ARG A 20 26.24 2.09 9.25
N GLY A 21 25.88 2.89 8.24
CA GLY A 21 25.83 4.35 8.34
C GLY A 21 24.42 4.92 8.26
N VAL A 22 24.31 6.22 8.59
CA VAL A 22 23.11 7.01 8.32
C VAL A 22 22.97 7.20 6.81
N THR A 23 21.79 6.88 6.26
CA THR A 23 21.52 7.08 4.84
C THR A 23 20.66 8.33 4.64
N HIS A 24 20.98 9.12 3.62
CA HIS A 24 20.19 10.25 3.17
C HIS A 24 19.58 9.91 1.81
N VAL A 25 18.28 9.92 1.71
CA VAL A 25 17.54 9.60 0.49
C VAL A 25 16.79 10.84 0.03
N GLU A 26 17.07 11.26 -1.20
CA GLU A 26 16.32 12.34 -1.84
C GLU A 26 15.01 11.79 -2.40
N VAL A 27 13.92 12.52 -2.17
CA VAL A 27 12.59 12.16 -2.68
C VAL A 27 12.51 12.52 -4.15
N THR A 28 12.33 11.51 -4.98
CA THR A 28 12.14 11.66 -6.43
C THR A 28 10.69 11.99 -6.78
N GLU A 29 10.43 12.27 -8.04
CA GLU A 29 9.09 12.56 -8.55
C GLU A 29 8.12 11.39 -8.31
N ASP A 30 8.59 10.14 -8.41
CA ASP A 30 7.80 8.94 -8.15
C ASP A 30 7.36 8.79 -6.69
N ASP A 31 8.12 9.35 -5.76
CA ASP A 31 7.85 9.27 -4.33
C ASP A 31 7.13 10.49 -3.77
N ALA A 32 7.09 11.60 -4.53
CA ALA A 32 6.45 12.84 -4.11
C ALA A 32 4.95 12.64 -3.80
N GLY A 33 4.48 13.25 -2.70
CA GLY A 33 3.11 13.12 -2.21
C GLY A 33 2.82 11.83 -1.45
N THR A 34 3.75 10.88 -1.39
CA THR A 34 3.61 9.65 -0.59
C THR A 34 3.72 9.94 0.90
N ARG A 35 3.03 9.15 1.74
CA ARG A 35 3.22 9.23 3.20
C ARG A 35 4.61 8.71 3.57
N LEU A 36 5.23 9.36 4.54
CA LEU A 36 6.59 9.04 4.98
C LEU A 36 6.72 7.59 5.48
N ASP A 37 5.71 7.06 6.19
CA ASP A 37 5.71 5.67 6.64
C ASP A 37 5.78 4.68 5.45
N ASN A 38 5.02 4.93 4.39
CA ASN A 38 5.05 4.10 3.18
C ASN A 38 6.34 4.28 2.38
N PHE A 39 6.86 5.52 2.31
CA PHE A 39 8.17 5.79 1.70
C PHE A 39 9.26 4.98 2.37
N LEU A 40 9.34 5.01 3.70
CA LEU A 40 10.34 4.28 4.47
C LEU A 40 10.23 2.77 4.34
N VAL A 41 9.01 2.21 4.35
CA VAL A 41 8.79 0.77 4.14
C VAL A 41 9.35 0.31 2.80
N ARG A 42 9.31 1.15 1.78
CA ARG A 42 9.88 0.84 0.46
C ARG A 42 11.40 0.93 0.42
N GLN A 43 11.96 1.96 1.09
CA GLN A 43 13.42 2.13 1.16
C GLN A 43 14.08 1.04 2.02
N LEU A 44 13.35 0.54 3.00
CA LEU A 44 13.79 -0.45 3.98
C LEU A 44 13.10 -1.82 3.73
N LYS A 45 13.29 -2.40 2.54
CA LYS A 45 12.60 -3.62 2.09
C LYS A 45 12.72 -4.80 3.07
N ASP A 46 13.84 -4.90 3.78
CA ASP A 46 14.14 -6.01 4.69
C ASP A 46 13.82 -5.70 6.16
N VAL A 47 13.12 -4.58 6.42
CA VAL A 47 12.80 -4.12 7.77
C VAL A 47 11.30 -4.24 8.05
N PRO A 48 10.87 -4.95 9.10
CA PRO A 48 9.46 -5.05 9.46
C PRO A 48 8.80 -3.68 9.65
N ARG A 49 7.55 -3.53 9.19
CA ARG A 49 6.80 -2.27 9.33
C ARG A 49 6.75 -1.76 10.77
N THR A 50 6.62 -2.65 11.74
CA THR A 50 6.63 -2.32 13.18
C THR A 50 7.93 -1.62 13.61
N HIS A 51 9.05 -2.00 13.02
CA HIS A 51 10.35 -1.36 13.27
C HIS A 51 10.38 0.05 12.62
N VAL A 52 9.90 0.19 11.39
CA VAL A 52 9.79 1.51 10.72
C VAL A 52 8.98 2.48 11.59
N PHE A 53 7.82 2.05 12.11
CA PHE A 53 7.02 2.87 13.02
C PHE A 53 7.71 3.19 14.34
N ARG A 54 8.57 2.29 14.84
CA ARG A 54 9.39 2.54 16.04
C ARG A 54 10.42 3.63 15.79
N LEU A 55 11.13 3.60 14.66
CA LEU A 55 12.08 4.65 14.26
C LEU A 55 11.41 6.02 14.13
N LEU A 56 10.23 6.07 13.52
CA LEU A 56 9.45 7.30 13.39
C LEU A 56 9.02 7.85 14.75
N ARG A 57 8.51 7.00 15.65
CA ARG A 57 8.09 7.41 17.01
C ARG A 57 9.25 7.94 17.83
N LYS A 58 10.43 7.30 17.74
CA LYS A 58 11.65 7.74 18.41
C LYS A 58 12.23 9.04 17.82
N GLY A 59 11.75 9.46 16.62
CA GLY A 59 12.26 10.64 15.92
C GLY A 59 13.67 10.44 15.34
N GLU A 60 14.04 9.19 15.09
CA GLU A 60 15.31 8.84 14.48
C GLU A 60 15.33 9.13 12.98
N VAL A 61 14.14 9.13 12.34
CA VAL A 61 13.94 9.59 10.96
C VAL A 61 13.72 11.10 10.95
N ARG A 62 14.34 11.78 10.01
CA ARG A 62 14.17 13.22 9.82
C ARG A 62 13.95 13.55 8.36
N VAL A 63 13.11 14.54 8.09
CA VAL A 63 12.90 15.13 6.76
C VAL A 63 13.43 16.56 6.82
N ASN A 64 14.38 16.88 5.93
CA ASN A 64 15.05 18.19 5.89
C ASN A 64 15.58 18.63 7.28
N LYS A 65 16.23 17.69 7.99
CA LYS A 65 16.77 17.85 9.35
C LYS A 65 15.73 18.02 10.46
N LYS A 66 14.43 18.13 10.14
CA LYS A 66 13.33 18.27 11.12
C LYS A 66 12.75 16.93 11.52
N ARG A 67 12.18 16.85 12.73
CA ARG A 67 11.42 15.67 13.17
C ARG A 67 10.19 15.48 12.30
N ALA A 68 9.97 14.25 11.84
CA ALA A 68 8.90 13.92 10.93
C ALA A 68 7.81 13.06 11.60
N ARG A 69 6.57 13.16 11.11
CA ARG A 69 5.45 12.31 11.52
C ARG A 69 5.23 11.19 10.52
N PRO A 70 4.70 10.02 10.94
CA PRO A 70 4.45 8.90 10.03
C PRO A 70 3.52 9.25 8.86
N ASP A 71 2.50 10.05 9.12
CA ASP A 71 1.46 10.46 8.18
C ASP A 71 1.84 11.67 7.31
N GLN A 72 2.99 12.31 7.60
CA GLN A 72 3.53 13.41 6.80
C GLN A 72 3.76 12.94 5.36
N ARG A 73 3.37 13.78 4.39
CA ARG A 73 3.67 13.54 2.98
C ARG A 73 5.02 14.12 2.64
N VAL A 74 5.83 13.36 1.90
CA VAL A 74 7.12 13.83 1.39
C VAL A 74 6.91 14.59 0.09
N ALA A 75 7.69 15.65 -0.12
CA ALA A 75 7.69 16.46 -1.33
C ALA A 75 8.90 16.13 -2.21
N LEU A 76 8.82 16.44 -3.50
CA LEU A 76 9.96 16.33 -4.42
C LEU A 76 11.15 17.13 -3.87
N GLY A 77 12.34 16.52 -3.87
CA GLY A 77 13.57 17.13 -3.37
C GLY A 77 13.72 17.12 -1.84
N ASP A 78 12.76 16.57 -1.07
CA ASP A 78 12.95 16.36 0.36
C ASP A 78 14.11 15.39 0.63
N ILE A 79 14.97 15.73 1.58
CA ILE A 79 16.04 14.84 2.04
C ILE A 79 15.58 14.09 3.29
N VAL A 80 15.38 12.79 3.14
CA VAL A 80 14.98 11.90 4.23
C VAL A 80 16.21 11.23 4.82
N ARG A 81 16.54 11.57 6.09
CA ARG A 81 17.58 10.90 6.86
C ARG A 81 17.02 9.65 7.50
N ILE A 82 17.62 8.52 7.15
CA ILE A 82 17.30 7.20 7.71
C ILE A 82 18.45 6.78 8.63
N PRO A 83 18.16 6.43 9.89
CA PRO A 83 19.19 5.95 10.81
C PRO A 83 19.76 4.61 10.34
N PRO A 84 20.95 4.19 10.81
CA PRO A 84 21.46 2.86 10.53
C PRO A 84 20.48 1.82 11.08
N VAL A 85 19.98 0.99 10.21
CA VAL A 85 19.09 -0.12 10.54
C VAL A 85 19.89 -1.40 10.36
N ARG A 86 20.04 -2.17 11.43
CA ARG A 86 20.61 -3.52 11.30
C ARG A 86 19.69 -4.28 10.35
N LYS A 87 20.22 -4.70 9.21
CA LYS A 87 19.55 -5.71 8.38
C LYS A 87 19.37 -6.92 9.27
N ALA A 88 18.24 -7.55 9.18
CA ALA A 88 17.89 -8.69 10.01
C ALA A 88 18.70 -9.94 9.58
N GLU A 89 20.01 -9.90 9.68
CA GLU A 89 20.88 -11.08 9.55
C GLU A 89 20.71 -12.06 10.72
N ASP A 90 20.09 -11.60 11.84
CA ASP A 90 19.79 -12.40 13.03
C ASP A 90 18.31 -12.83 13.15
N VAL A 91 17.48 -12.56 12.16
CA VAL A 91 16.12 -13.11 12.10
C VAL A 91 16.14 -14.25 11.10
N PRO A 92 15.69 -15.47 11.48
CA PRO A 92 15.59 -16.56 10.49
C PRO A 92 14.87 -16.02 9.26
N PRO A 93 15.36 -16.38 8.05
CA PRO A 93 14.80 -15.85 6.81
C PRO A 93 13.27 -15.99 6.89
N PRO A 94 12.52 -14.92 6.52
CA PRO A 94 11.08 -15.03 6.50
C PRO A 94 10.79 -16.32 5.75
N VAL A 95 10.00 -17.19 6.38
CA VAL A 95 9.50 -18.40 5.75
C VAL A 95 9.17 -18.03 4.34
N THR A 96 9.84 -18.64 3.35
CA THR A 96 9.73 -18.34 1.91
C THR A 96 8.31 -17.88 1.62
N PRO A 97 8.10 -16.69 1.03
CA PRO A 97 6.76 -16.19 0.83
C PRO A 97 5.98 -17.33 0.16
N ARG A 98 5.00 -17.88 0.87
CA ARG A 98 4.11 -18.86 0.27
C ARG A 98 3.54 -18.17 -0.94
N ASN A 99 3.93 -18.61 -2.12
CA ASN A 99 3.32 -18.10 -3.34
C ASN A 99 1.86 -18.55 -3.36
N ALA A 100 0.98 -17.69 -3.83
CA ALA A 100 -0.38 -18.10 -4.15
C ALA A 100 -0.35 -19.33 -5.05
N SER A 101 -1.29 -20.24 -4.87
CA SER A 101 -1.35 -21.46 -5.68
C SER A 101 -1.40 -21.13 -7.18
N GLU A 102 -0.88 -21.99 -8.02
CA GLU A 102 -0.92 -21.80 -9.49
C GLU A 102 -2.35 -21.65 -10.00
N SER A 103 -3.29 -22.37 -9.40
CA SER A 103 -4.72 -22.25 -9.73
C SER A 103 -5.27 -20.87 -9.41
N LEU A 104 -4.87 -20.26 -8.29
CA LEU A 104 -5.28 -18.90 -7.94
C LEU A 104 -4.61 -17.86 -8.86
N GLN A 105 -3.35 -18.04 -9.19
CA GLN A 105 -2.63 -17.19 -10.14
C GLN A 105 -3.30 -17.23 -11.52
N LYS A 106 -3.63 -18.43 -12.00
CA LYS A 106 -4.34 -18.61 -13.26
C LYS A 106 -5.71 -17.94 -13.24
N LEU A 107 -6.52 -18.14 -12.19
CA LEU A 107 -7.83 -17.50 -12.03
C LEU A 107 -7.70 -15.98 -12.10
N VAL A 108 -6.70 -15.39 -11.46
CA VAL A 108 -6.45 -13.95 -11.46
C VAL A 108 -6.07 -13.48 -12.87
N LEU A 109 -5.16 -14.17 -13.57
CA LEU A 109 -4.78 -13.82 -14.94
C LEU A 109 -5.96 -13.91 -15.91
N ASP A 110 -6.77 -14.97 -15.80
CA ASP A 110 -7.96 -15.19 -16.65
C ASP A 110 -9.06 -14.13 -16.40
N SER A 111 -9.03 -13.43 -15.27
CA SER A 111 -9.99 -12.37 -14.93
C SER A 111 -9.59 -10.97 -15.45
N ILE A 112 -8.43 -10.84 -16.12
CA ILE A 112 -8.01 -9.59 -16.75
C ILE A 112 -8.89 -9.31 -17.97
N THR A 113 -9.51 -8.12 -18.02
CA THR A 113 -10.36 -7.68 -19.14
C THR A 113 -9.71 -6.60 -19.99
N TYR A 114 -8.75 -5.86 -19.41
CA TYR A 114 -7.98 -4.84 -20.10
C TYR A 114 -6.63 -4.66 -19.43
N GLU A 115 -5.61 -4.35 -20.21
CA GLU A 115 -4.28 -4.01 -19.73
C GLU A 115 -3.57 -3.07 -20.71
N ASP A 116 -2.90 -2.05 -20.16
CA ASP A 116 -2.00 -1.17 -20.90
C ASP A 116 -0.66 -0.97 -20.16
N SER A 117 0.06 0.10 -20.48
CA SER A 117 1.33 0.44 -19.81
C SER A 117 1.16 0.88 -18.36
N ASP A 118 -0.02 1.36 -17.98
CA ASP A 118 -0.27 2.10 -16.74
C ASP A 118 -1.14 1.34 -15.75
N LEU A 119 -2.08 0.56 -16.24
CA LEU A 119 -3.06 -0.13 -15.41
C LEU A 119 -3.50 -1.49 -15.97
N ILE A 120 -4.09 -2.29 -15.08
CA ILE A 120 -4.78 -3.55 -15.38
C ILE A 120 -6.20 -3.43 -14.84
N VAL A 121 -7.19 -3.84 -15.64
CA VAL A 121 -8.58 -3.92 -15.24
C VAL A 121 -8.99 -5.39 -15.12
N PHE A 122 -9.59 -5.73 -14.00
CA PHE A 122 -10.10 -7.08 -13.73
C PHE A 122 -11.62 -7.10 -13.69
N ASN A 123 -12.21 -8.16 -14.20
CA ASN A 123 -13.53 -8.61 -13.80
C ASN A 123 -13.37 -9.57 -12.62
N LYS A 124 -13.22 -9.00 -11.40
CA LYS A 124 -12.97 -9.80 -10.20
C LYS A 124 -14.13 -10.78 -9.96
N PRO A 125 -13.89 -12.09 -9.86
CA PRO A 125 -14.94 -13.03 -9.51
C PRO A 125 -15.40 -12.84 -8.05
N PRO A 126 -16.65 -13.24 -7.71
CA PRO A 126 -17.11 -13.28 -6.33
C PRO A 126 -16.31 -14.33 -5.53
N GLY A 127 -16.24 -14.17 -4.21
CA GLY A 127 -15.52 -15.07 -3.32
C GLY A 127 -14.00 -14.83 -3.23
N LEU A 128 -13.41 -14.06 -4.17
CA LEU A 128 -12.00 -13.71 -4.18
C LEU A 128 -11.75 -12.41 -3.41
N ALA A 129 -10.94 -12.47 -2.35
CA ALA A 129 -10.47 -11.29 -1.63
C ALA A 129 -9.49 -10.48 -2.52
N VAL A 130 -9.48 -9.15 -2.41
CA VAL A 130 -8.55 -8.30 -3.17
C VAL A 130 -7.13 -8.34 -2.61
N HIS A 131 -6.98 -8.55 -1.31
CA HIS A 131 -5.70 -8.70 -0.61
C HIS A 131 -5.81 -9.76 0.47
N GLY A 132 -4.69 -10.37 0.85
CA GLY A 132 -4.60 -11.27 1.99
C GLY A 132 -4.90 -10.55 3.31
N GLY A 133 -5.31 -11.31 4.32
CA GLY A 133 -5.67 -10.81 5.64
C GLY A 133 -5.85 -11.93 6.64
N SER A 134 -6.52 -11.65 7.76
CA SER A 134 -6.70 -12.62 8.86
C SER A 134 -7.46 -13.91 8.46
N ALA A 135 -8.26 -13.85 7.40
CA ALA A 135 -9.09 -14.99 6.95
C ALA A 135 -8.55 -15.70 5.69
N THR A 136 -7.61 -15.09 4.96
CA THR A 136 -7.01 -15.68 3.75
C THR A 136 -5.57 -15.21 3.61
N ASP A 137 -4.64 -16.14 3.38
CA ASP A 137 -3.21 -15.84 3.25
C ASP A 137 -2.93 -15.02 1.99
N PHE A 138 -3.71 -15.21 0.92
CA PHE A 138 -3.54 -14.57 -0.38
C PHE A 138 -4.85 -14.02 -0.93
N GLY A 139 -4.78 -12.83 -1.52
CA GLY A 139 -5.82 -12.25 -2.34
C GLY A 139 -5.36 -12.07 -3.80
N LEU A 140 -6.16 -11.35 -4.57
CA LEU A 140 -5.90 -11.07 -5.99
C LEU A 140 -4.52 -10.42 -6.20
N ILE A 141 -4.15 -9.43 -5.39
CA ILE A 141 -2.91 -8.68 -5.61
C ILE A 141 -1.67 -9.52 -5.32
N GLU A 142 -1.67 -10.36 -4.28
CA GLU A 142 -0.56 -11.26 -3.98
C GLU A 142 -0.42 -12.33 -5.07
N ALA A 143 -1.54 -12.90 -5.54
CA ALA A 143 -1.54 -13.86 -6.63
C ALA A 143 -1.03 -13.25 -7.94
N LEU A 144 -1.45 -12.01 -8.26
CA LEU A 144 -0.98 -11.28 -9.44
C LEU A 144 0.53 -11.01 -9.37
N ARG A 145 1.03 -10.55 -8.21
CA ARG A 145 2.47 -10.32 -8.00
C ARG A 145 3.28 -11.61 -8.12
N GLY A 146 2.75 -12.73 -7.62
CA GLY A 146 3.34 -14.06 -7.79
C GLY A 146 3.41 -14.50 -9.23
N ALA A 147 2.37 -14.25 -10.02
CA ALA A 147 2.30 -14.56 -11.44
C ALA A 147 3.16 -13.62 -12.32
N ARG A 148 3.52 -12.43 -11.81
CA ARG A 148 4.27 -11.40 -12.55
C ARG A 148 5.47 -10.86 -11.76
N PRO A 149 6.47 -11.68 -11.46
CA PRO A 149 7.61 -11.28 -10.62
C PRO A 149 8.43 -10.12 -11.22
N GLY A 150 8.36 -9.91 -12.55
CA GLY A 150 9.00 -8.78 -13.24
C GLY A 150 8.29 -7.44 -13.09
N GLN A 151 7.15 -7.37 -12.36
CA GLN A 151 6.36 -6.16 -12.16
C GLN A 151 6.19 -5.85 -10.66
N PRO A 152 7.22 -5.35 -9.97
CA PRO A 152 7.19 -5.15 -8.51
C PRO A 152 6.26 -4.04 -8.04
N ASP A 153 5.86 -3.11 -8.92
CA ASP A 153 5.10 -1.90 -8.58
C ASP A 153 3.57 -2.06 -8.74
N LEU A 154 3.08 -3.30 -8.91
CA LEU A 154 1.64 -3.56 -8.98
C LEU A 154 0.94 -3.19 -7.68
N GLU A 155 0.01 -2.23 -7.74
CA GLU A 155 -0.71 -1.71 -6.57
C GLU A 155 -2.21 -1.59 -6.82
N LEU A 156 -3.00 -1.96 -5.80
CA LEU A 156 -4.46 -1.78 -5.85
C LEU A 156 -4.83 -0.30 -5.87
N VAL A 157 -5.62 0.12 -6.85
CA VAL A 157 -6.19 1.47 -6.91
C VAL A 157 -7.34 1.64 -5.91
N HIS A 158 -8.18 0.61 -5.79
CA HIS A 158 -9.29 0.55 -4.85
C HIS A 158 -9.55 -0.89 -4.42
N ARG A 159 -10.58 -1.10 -3.64
CA ARG A 159 -10.97 -2.44 -3.21
C ARG A 159 -12.44 -2.70 -3.53
N LEU A 160 -12.75 -3.97 -3.75
CA LEU A 160 -14.09 -4.56 -3.67
C LEU A 160 -14.10 -5.53 -2.48
N ASP A 161 -15.25 -5.76 -1.91
CA ASP A 161 -15.39 -6.78 -0.90
C ASP A 161 -15.24 -8.17 -1.52
N ARG A 162 -14.97 -9.17 -0.70
CA ARG A 162 -14.66 -10.53 -1.13
C ARG A 162 -15.75 -11.07 -2.08
N ASP A 163 -17.00 -10.92 -1.70
CA ASP A 163 -18.13 -11.49 -2.43
C ASP A 163 -18.71 -10.56 -3.51
N THR A 164 -18.20 -9.31 -3.57
CA THR A 164 -18.53 -8.37 -4.65
C THR A 164 -17.70 -8.70 -5.88
N SER A 165 -18.36 -8.95 -7.02
CA SER A 165 -17.71 -9.14 -8.32
C SER A 165 -17.63 -7.84 -9.12
N GLY A 166 -16.85 -7.83 -10.21
CA GLY A 166 -16.81 -6.77 -11.20
C GLY A 166 -15.51 -5.99 -11.26
N CYS A 167 -15.58 -4.75 -11.73
CA CYS A 167 -14.44 -3.93 -12.11
C CYS A 167 -13.52 -3.60 -10.94
N LEU A 168 -12.26 -4.07 -11.02
CA LEU A 168 -11.20 -3.76 -10.08
C LEU A 168 -9.97 -3.26 -10.85
N LEU A 169 -9.38 -2.17 -10.37
CA LEU A 169 -8.22 -1.53 -10.99
C LEU A 169 -6.96 -1.81 -10.20
N VAL A 170 -5.90 -2.19 -10.91
CA VAL A 170 -4.53 -2.32 -10.40
C VAL A 170 -3.63 -1.42 -11.23
N ALA A 171 -2.89 -0.53 -10.58
CA ALA A 171 -1.90 0.31 -11.23
C ALA A 171 -0.58 -0.45 -11.42
N LYS A 172 0.07 -0.26 -12.57
CA LYS A 172 1.40 -0.79 -12.90
C LYS A 172 2.51 0.21 -12.58
N ARG A 173 2.17 1.49 -12.49
CA ARG A 173 3.10 2.59 -12.19
C ARG A 173 2.52 3.51 -11.13
N ARG A 174 3.40 4.11 -10.35
CA ARG A 174 3.00 5.02 -9.25
C ARG A 174 2.34 6.30 -9.72
N ALA A 175 2.74 6.84 -10.86
CA ALA A 175 2.09 7.99 -11.46
C ALA A 175 0.60 7.69 -11.69
N ALA A 176 0.28 6.56 -12.34
CA ALA A 176 -1.09 6.12 -12.58
C ALA A 176 -1.85 5.88 -11.26
N LEU A 177 -1.21 5.25 -10.25
CA LEU A 177 -1.82 5.05 -8.93
C LEU A 177 -2.18 6.39 -8.27
N ARG A 178 -1.28 7.35 -8.30
CA ARG A 178 -1.49 8.68 -7.72
C ARG A 178 -2.64 9.43 -8.39
N ASP A 179 -2.67 9.41 -9.71
CA ASP A 179 -3.72 10.09 -10.49
C ASP A 179 -5.08 9.45 -10.28
N LEU A 180 -5.17 8.11 -10.31
CA LEU A 180 -6.41 7.38 -10.05
C LEU A 180 -6.90 7.57 -8.61
N HIS A 181 -5.99 7.62 -7.63
CA HIS A 181 -6.35 7.95 -6.24
C HIS A 181 -6.84 9.40 -6.11
N LEU A 182 -6.29 10.34 -6.88
CA LEU A 182 -6.75 11.72 -6.91
C LEU A 182 -8.18 11.80 -7.46
N GLN A 183 -8.44 11.18 -8.61
CA GLN A 183 -9.76 11.11 -9.24
C GLN A 183 -10.81 10.48 -8.32
N LEU A 184 -10.46 9.36 -7.65
CA LEU A 184 -11.35 8.72 -6.67
C LEU A 184 -11.67 9.62 -5.48
N ARG A 185 -10.69 10.38 -4.99
CA ARG A 185 -10.86 11.28 -3.84
C ARG A 185 -11.68 12.52 -4.17
N GLU A 186 -11.53 13.03 -5.39
CA GLU A 186 -12.22 14.21 -5.88
C GLU A 186 -13.60 13.89 -6.47
N GLY A 187 -14.00 12.61 -6.49
CA GLY A 187 -15.29 12.20 -6.99
C GLY A 187 -15.42 12.30 -8.52
N GLN A 188 -14.31 12.28 -9.24
CA GLN A 188 -14.26 12.32 -10.71
C GLN A 188 -14.56 10.95 -11.34
N THR A 189 -14.86 9.94 -10.53
CA THR A 189 -15.18 8.59 -10.97
C THR A 189 -16.62 8.25 -10.64
N GLU A 190 -17.32 7.63 -11.60
CA GLU A 190 -18.64 7.07 -11.38
C GLU A 190 -18.53 5.57 -11.05
N LYS A 191 -19.30 5.13 -10.04
CA LYS A 191 -19.35 3.72 -9.62
C LYS A 191 -20.78 3.22 -9.68
N HIS A 192 -21.02 2.24 -10.52
CA HIS A 192 -22.31 1.59 -10.65
C HIS A 192 -22.25 0.15 -10.13
N TYR A 193 -23.23 -0.22 -9.33
CA TYR A 193 -23.36 -1.56 -8.78
C TYR A 193 -24.76 -2.10 -9.04
N LEU A 194 -24.84 -3.38 -9.37
CA LEU A 194 -26.10 -4.13 -9.36
C LEU A 194 -26.20 -4.87 -8.04
N ALA A 195 -27.35 -4.72 -7.36
CA ALA A 195 -27.59 -5.38 -6.08
C ALA A 195 -29.01 -5.95 -6.04
N LEU A 196 -29.12 -7.20 -5.59
CA LEU A 196 -30.40 -7.79 -5.24
C LEU A 196 -30.75 -7.39 -3.80
N VAL A 197 -31.94 -6.82 -3.61
CA VAL A 197 -32.41 -6.39 -2.29
C VAL A 197 -33.69 -7.14 -1.89
N CYS A 198 -33.90 -7.35 -0.61
CA CYS A 198 -35.12 -7.97 -0.08
C CYS A 198 -36.24 -6.96 0.09
N GLY A 199 -37.48 -7.39 -0.16
CA GLY A 199 -38.68 -6.58 0.04
C GLY A 199 -39.12 -5.83 -1.20
N LYS A 200 -40.17 -4.97 -1.05
CA LYS A 200 -40.69 -4.15 -2.15
C LYS A 200 -40.04 -2.77 -2.14
N TRP A 201 -39.44 -2.39 -3.24
CA TRP A 201 -38.87 -1.06 -3.43
C TRP A 201 -39.91 -0.13 -4.10
N ASN A 202 -40.66 0.61 -3.30
CA ASN A 202 -41.68 1.55 -3.76
C ASN A 202 -41.23 3.01 -3.83
N LEU A 203 -39.92 3.26 -3.70
CA LEU A 203 -39.35 4.60 -3.53
C LEU A 203 -38.89 5.24 -4.85
N GLY A 204 -39.03 4.54 -5.99
CA GLY A 204 -38.45 4.99 -7.26
C GLY A 204 -36.93 5.20 -7.14
N THR A 205 -36.40 6.21 -7.84
CA THR A 205 -35.01 6.62 -7.65
C THR A 205 -34.84 7.36 -6.33
N LYS A 206 -33.98 6.85 -5.46
CA LYS A 206 -33.74 7.42 -4.12
C LYS A 206 -32.28 7.71 -3.88
N ARG A 207 -31.94 8.96 -3.56
CA ARG A 207 -30.64 9.36 -3.05
C ARG A 207 -30.64 9.24 -1.53
N ILE A 208 -29.68 8.50 -1.00
CA ILE A 208 -29.48 8.28 0.42
C ILE A 208 -28.14 8.90 0.82
N GLU A 209 -28.15 9.75 1.82
CA GLU A 209 -26.99 10.43 2.35
C GLU A 209 -26.90 10.15 3.86
N LEU A 210 -25.85 9.44 4.27
CA LEU A 210 -25.64 9.00 5.65
C LEU A 210 -24.20 9.22 6.06
N ALA A 211 -23.99 9.55 7.32
CA ALA A 211 -22.65 9.54 7.92
C ALA A 211 -22.34 8.12 8.43
N LEU A 212 -21.36 7.49 7.85
CA LEU A 212 -20.97 6.10 8.12
C LEU A 212 -19.64 6.06 8.87
N ASP A 213 -19.58 5.23 9.91
CA ASP A 213 -18.38 4.96 10.68
C ASP A 213 -18.12 3.46 10.76
N THR A 214 -16.86 3.09 10.87
CA THR A 214 -16.43 1.70 10.98
C THR A 214 -16.20 1.37 12.43
N ASP A 215 -16.99 0.44 12.96
CA ASP A 215 -16.85 -0.07 14.33
C ASP A 215 -16.06 -1.37 14.31
N GLU A 216 -14.98 -1.44 15.08
CA GLU A 216 -14.23 -2.68 15.27
C GLU A 216 -14.84 -3.43 16.45
N ARG A 217 -15.51 -4.53 16.18
CA ARG A 217 -15.97 -5.43 17.25
C ARG A 217 -14.79 -6.21 17.85
N ARG A 218 -14.92 -6.64 19.08
CA ARG A 218 -13.92 -7.47 19.78
C ARG A 218 -13.57 -8.78 19.05
N SER A 219 -14.40 -9.20 18.09
CA SER A 219 -14.17 -10.35 17.19
C SER A 219 -13.25 -10.06 16.00
N GLY A 220 -12.81 -8.81 15.79
CA GLY A 220 -12.03 -8.40 14.64
C GLY A 220 -12.85 -8.17 13.37
N GLU A 221 -14.18 -8.35 13.40
CA GLU A 221 -15.06 -8.01 12.29
C GLU A 221 -15.34 -6.52 12.26
N ARG A 222 -15.19 -5.93 11.08
CA ARG A 222 -15.52 -4.52 10.84
C ARG A 222 -16.98 -4.39 10.45
N HIS A 223 -17.74 -3.70 11.29
CA HIS A 223 -19.10 -3.31 10.97
C HIS A 223 -19.17 -1.83 10.62
N VAL A 224 -19.99 -1.51 9.62
CA VAL A 224 -20.30 -0.13 9.27
C VAL A 224 -21.62 0.25 9.92
N ALA A 225 -21.65 1.36 10.67
CA ALA A 225 -22.82 1.88 11.32
C ALA A 225 -23.04 3.35 10.98
N VAL A 226 -24.30 3.78 11.02
CA VAL A 226 -24.65 5.20 10.89
C VAL A 226 -24.31 5.90 12.21
N ARG A 227 -23.43 6.91 12.15
CA ARG A 227 -23.02 7.70 13.31
C ARG A 227 -22.90 9.18 12.95
N ALA A 228 -23.29 10.07 13.85
CA ALA A 228 -23.27 11.52 13.60
C ALA A 228 -21.90 12.08 13.24
N HIS A 229 -20.81 11.47 13.77
CA HIS A 229 -19.42 11.84 13.48
C HIS A 229 -18.79 10.99 12.37
N GLY A 230 -19.57 10.13 11.73
CA GLY A 230 -19.11 9.27 10.63
C GLY A 230 -18.76 10.06 9.37
N LYS A 231 -18.08 9.39 8.43
CA LYS A 231 -17.75 9.96 7.13
C LYS A 231 -19.03 10.08 6.29
N LYS A 232 -19.29 11.26 5.74
CA LYS A 232 -20.39 11.50 4.81
C LYS A 232 -20.29 10.54 3.61
N SER A 233 -21.33 9.77 3.38
CA SER A 233 -21.45 8.80 2.30
C SER A 233 -22.75 9.01 1.57
N VAL A 234 -22.71 8.95 0.24
CA VAL A 234 -23.85 9.20 -0.64
C VAL A 234 -23.97 8.04 -1.61
N SER A 235 -25.18 7.50 -1.74
CA SER A 235 -25.52 6.50 -2.76
C SER A 235 -26.89 6.81 -3.36
N THR A 236 -27.02 6.63 -4.68
CA THR A 236 -28.28 6.75 -5.38
C THR A 236 -28.74 5.37 -5.81
N PHE A 237 -29.92 4.99 -5.39
CA PHE A 237 -30.55 3.71 -5.73
C PHE A 237 -31.62 3.95 -6.79
N LYS A 238 -31.60 3.13 -7.83
CA LYS A 238 -32.60 3.12 -8.92
C LYS A 238 -33.02 1.68 -9.15
N PRO A 239 -34.32 1.33 -9.03
CA PRO A 239 -34.79 0.01 -9.36
C PRO A 239 -34.60 -0.25 -10.88
N VAL A 240 -34.10 -1.43 -11.18
CA VAL A 240 -33.89 -1.87 -12.57
C VAL A 240 -34.93 -2.92 -12.95
N GLN A 241 -35.24 -3.82 -12.00
CA GLN A 241 -36.22 -4.89 -12.20
C GLN A 241 -36.86 -5.25 -10.85
N PHE A 242 -38.10 -5.72 -10.87
CA PHE A 242 -38.85 -6.16 -9.70
C PHE A 242 -39.10 -7.66 -9.76
#